data_3037fb346eb868d854eb28a45b8df01f
#
_entry.id   3037fb346eb868d854eb28a45b8df01f
#
_cell.length_a   1.000
_cell.length_b   1.000
_cell.length_c   1.000
_cell.angle_alpha   90.00
_cell.angle_beta   90.00
_cell.angle_gamma   90.00
#
_symmetry.space_group_name_H-M   'P 1'
#
loop_
_entity.id
_entity.type
_entity.pdbx_description
1 polymer ?
#
loop_
_entity_poly.entity_id
_entity_poly.type
_entity_poly.pdbx_seq_one_letter_code
_entity_poly.pdbx_strand_id
1 'polypeptide(L)'
;LKEYKCERLYRDARILSIYEGTSQLQVVAAIRFIGNGAYLKRIEEYEAMPVAEELMPLRERIMKMKESYLKIVETADKFGTSSEAYDFLARRMVEAMGHLIMSHLLLQDSSRVYETTGLQDNELSRLCKSCKIIIASGEAEIAKILTFVENFKEEDLRMYN
;
A
#
# COMPACT_ATOMS: atom_id res chain seq x y z
N LEU A 1 -25.86 7.54 8.94
CA LEU A 1 -27.23 7.75 8.43
C LEU A 1 -27.57 6.59 7.51
N LYS A 2 -28.67 5.87 7.79
CA LYS A 2 -29.10 4.65 7.05
C LYS A 2 -29.43 4.91 5.57
N GLU A 3 -29.63 6.16 5.21
CA GLU A 3 -29.97 6.64 3.87
C GLU A 3 -28.78 6.58 2.88
N TYR A 4 -27.55 6.46 3.40
CA TYR A 4 -26.34 6.44 2.58
C TYR A 4 -25.67 5.07 2.60
N LYS A 5 -25.27 4.57 1.43
CA LYS A 5 -24.52 3.30 1.28
C LYS A 5 -23.23 3.27 2.12
N CYS A 6 -22.63 4.41 2.40
CA CYS A 6 -21.41 4.51 3.21
C CYS A 6 -21.59 4.02 4.66
N GLU A 7 -22.79 4.09 5.22
CA GLU A 7 -23.10 3.55 6.55
C GLU A 7 -22.91 2.04 6.60
N ARG A 8 -23.39 1.35 5.58
CA ARG A 8 -23.20 -0.11 5.44
C ARG A 8 -21.73 -0.45 5.23
N LEU A 9 -21.05 0.26 4.33
CA LEU A 9 -19.62 0.05 4.09
C LEU A 9 -18.79 0.27 5.36
N TYR A 10 -19.12 1.28 6.16
CA TYR A 10 -18.45 1.51 7.45
C TYR A 10 -18.64 0.36 8.43
N ARG A 11 -19.87 -0.15 8.57
CA ARG A 11 -20.15 -1.30 9.45
C ARG A 11 -19.46 -2.56 8.96
N ASP A 12 -19.50 -2.82 7.66
CA ASP A 12 -18.86 -3.99 7.05
C ASP A 12 -17.33 -3.89 7.18
N ALA A 13 -16.74 -2.70 7.01
CA ALA A 13 -15.31 -2.48 7.19
C ALA A 13 -14.85 -2.61 8.65
N ARG A 14 -15.72 -2.37 9.64
CA ARG A 14 -15.37 -2.47 11.05
C ARG A 14 -14.91 -3.88 11.45
N ILE A 15 -15.48 -4.91 10.82
CA ILE A 15 -15.09 -6.31 11.07
C ILE A 15 -13.62 -6.56 10.72
N LEU A 16 -13.08 -5.87 9.71
CA LEU A 16 -11.71 -6.09 9.21
C LEU A 16 -10.63 -5.77 10.26
N SER A 17 -10.96 -4.93 11.26
CA SER A 17 -10.01 -4.61 12.34
C SER A 17 -10.00 -5.60 13.50
N ILE A 18 -10.96 -6.54 13.54
CA ILE A 18 -11.15 -7.51 14.63
C ILE A 18 -11.27 -8.95 14.15
N TYR A 19 -11.51 -9.15 12.84
CA TYR A 19 -11.67 -10.46 12.22
C TYR A 19 -10.32 -11.16 12.07
N GLU A 20 -10.29 -12.47 12.35
CA GLU A 20 -9.10 -13.33 12.26
C GLU A 20 -7.87 -12.86 13.06
N GLY A 21 -8.08 -12.08 14.10
CA GLY A 21 -7.03 -11.61 14.99
C GLY A 21 -6.77 -10.11 14.93
N THR A 22 -5.83 -9.68 15.75
CA THR A 22 -5.46 -8.26 15.81
C THR A 22 -4.69 -7.83 14.56
N SER A 23 -4.63 -6.52 14.31
CA SER A 23 -3.81 -5.96 13.23
C SER A 23 -2.35 -6.44 13.31
N GLN A 24 -1.83 -6.69 14.52
CA GLN A 24 -0.48 -7.22 14.69
C GLN A 24 -0.35 -8.66 14.16
N LEU A 25 -1.33 -9.53 14.37
CA LEU A 25 -1.32 -10.88 13.82
C LEU A 25 -1.35 -10.87 12.29
N GLN A 26 -2.10 -9.93 11.70
CA GLN A 26 -2.11 -9.75 10.24
C GLN A 26 -0.74 -9.29 9.72
N VAL A 27 -0.05 -8.42 10.44
CA VAL A 27 1.33 -8.03 10.10
C VAL A 27 2.26 -9.23 10.15
N VAL A 28 2.21 -10.06 11.21
CA VAL A 28 3.02 -11.27 11.36
C VAL A 28 2.77 -12.27 10.23
N ALA A 29 1.53 -12.39 9.76
CA ALA A 29 1.21 -13.22 8.60
C ALA A 29 1.75 -12.62 7.29
N ALA A 30 1.54 -11.32 7.08
CA ALA A 30 1.88 -10.62 5.83
C ALA A 30 3.39 -10.48 5.62
N ILE A 31 4.19 -10.29 6.68
CA ILE A 31 5.64 -10.09 6.54
C ILE A 31 6.35 -11.27 5.88
N ARG A 32 5.83 -12.49 6.03
CA ARG A 32 6.35 -13.69 5.38
C ARG A 32 6.24 -13.61 3.85
N PHE A 33 5.17 -12.98 3.35
CA PHE A 33 4.95 -12.78 1.91
C PHE A 33 5.78 -11.62 1.34
N ILE A 34 6.23 -10.71 2.18
CA ILE A 34 7.25 -9.71 1.83
C ILE A 34 8.59 -10.41 1.67
N GLY A 35 9.04 -11.15 2.69
CA GLY A 35 10.33 -11.81 2.70
C GLY A 35 10.52 -12.86 1.59
N ASN A 36 9.46 -13.55 1.16
CA ASN A 36 9.51 -14.52 0.06
C ASN A 36 9.22 -13.92 -1.34
N GLY A 37 9.00 -12.60 -1.44
CA GLY A 37 8.77 -11.90 -2.70
C GLY A 37 7.39 -12.09 -3.33
N ALA A 38 6.45 -12.77 -2.68
CA ALA A 38 5.13 -13.07 -3.26
C ALA A 38 4.33 -11.80 -3.59
N TYR A 39 4.41 -10.78 -2.74
CA TYR A 39 3.74 -9.50 -3.02
C TYR A 39 4.41 -8.73 -4.16
N LEU A 40 5.74 -8.76 -4.27
CA LEU A 40 6.44 -8.13 -5.40
C LEU A 40 6.06 -8.77 -6.72
N LYS A 41 5.97 -10.11 -6.76
CA LYS A 41 5.47 -10.82 -7.94
C LYS A 41 4.06 -10.37 -8.33
N ARG A 42 3.17 -10.16 -7.35
CA ARG A 42 1.83 -9.63 -7.62
C ARG A 42 1.87 -8.19 -8.15
N ILE A 43 2.76 -7.35 -7.65
CA ILE A 43 2.96 -5.99 -8.18
C ILE A 43 3.42 -6.03 -9.65
N GLU A 44 4.35 -6.93 -9.99
CA GLU A 44 4.80 -7.12 -11.38
C GLU A 44 3.66 -7.55 -12.32
N GLU A 45 2.76 -8.41 -11.84
CA GLU A 45 1.55 -8.78 -12.59
C GLU A 45 0.65 -7.55 -12.84
N TYR A 46 0.48 -6.66 -11.86
CA TYR A 46 -0.27 -5.41 -12.05
C TYR A 46 0.45 -4.45 -13.01
N GLU A 47 1.76 -4.35 -12.92
CA GLU A 47 2.58 -3.53 -13.82
C GLU A 47 2.52 -4.00 -15.27
N ALA A 48 2.31 -5.29 -15.51
CA ALA A 48 2.15 -5.85 -16.84
C ALA A 48 0.77 -5.58 -17.46
N MET A 49 -0.22 -5.15 -16.67
CA MET A 49 -1.56 -4.85 -17.18
C MET A 49 -1.58 -3.53 -17.97
N PRO A 50 -2.41 -3.45 -19.01
CA PRO A 50 -2.58 -2.21 -19.76
C PRO A 50 -3.19 -1.12 -18.89
N VAL A 51 -2.79 0.12 -19.13
CA VAL A 51 -3.32 1.32 -18.47
C VAL A 51 -3.64 2.35 -19.55
N ALA A 52 -4.78 3.01 -19.45
CA ALA A 52 -5.19 4.07 -20.36
C ALA A 52 -4.12 5.18 -20.40
N GLU A 53 -3.86 5.72 -21.60
CA GLU A 53 -2.76 6.67 -21.85
C GLU A 53 -2.81 7.87 -20.91
N GLU A 54 -3.99 8.40 -20.65
CA GLU A 54 -4.22 9.56 -19.79
C GLU A 54 -3.90 9.29 -18.31
N LEU A 55 -3.84 8.03 -17.90
CA LEU A 55 -3.52 7.60 -16.55
C LEU A 55 -2.05 7.16 -16.38
N MET A 56 -1.28 7.15 -17.47
CA MET A 56 0.15 6.79 -17.44
C MET A 56 0.96 7.61 -16.44
N PRO A 57 0.74 8.93 -16.26
CA PRO A 57 1.45 9.69 -15.23
C PRO A 57 1.20 9.18 -13.79
N LEU A 58 0.03 8.60 -13.51
CA LEU A 58 -0.25 7.97 -12.22
C LEU A 58 0.52 6.66 -12.05
N ARG A 59 0.64 5.86 -13.12
CA ARG A 59 1.47 4.65 -13.12
C ARG A 59 2.93 4.97 -12.80
N GLU A 60 3.50 6.00 -13.41
CA GLU A 60 4.88 6.43 -13.13
C GLU A 60 5.09 6.80 -11.66
N ARG A 61 4.12 7.43 -11.04
CA ARG A 61 4.14 7.75 -9.60
C ARG A 61 4.16 6.48 -8.76
N ILE A 62 3.33 5.48 -9.08
CA ILE A 62 3.31 4.19 -8.37
C ILE A 62 4.65 3.47 -8.53
N MET A 63 5.28 3.52 -9.70
CA MET A 63 6.61 2.94 -9.90
C MET A 63 7.67 3.58 -9.00
N LYS A 64 7.64 4.90 -8.82
CA LYS A 64 8.52 5.61 -7.86
C LYS A 64 8.22 5.22 -6.40
N MET A 65 6.95 4.99 -6.06
CA MET A 65 6.58 4.44 -4.74
C MET A 65 7.19 3.05 -4.55
N LYS A 66 7.20 2.19 -5.57
CA LYS A 66 7.84 0.86 -5.53
C LYS A 66 9.34 0.97 -5.30
N GLU A 67 10.03 1.89 -5.97
CA GLU A 67 11.46 2.13 -5.73
C GLU A 67 11.75 2.49 -4.26
N SER A 68 10.92 3.37 -3.68
CA SER A 68 11.01 3.74 -2.27
C SER A 68 10.72 2.56 -1.34
N TYR A 69 9.72 1.75 -1.68
CA TYR A 69 9.41 0.52 -0.96
C TYR A 69 10.56 -0.48 -0.96
N LEU A 70 11.21 -0.69 -2.11
CA LEU A 70 12.37 -1.59 -2.21
C LEU A 70 13.52 -1.13 -1.31
N LYS A 71 13.77 0.18 -1.20
CA LYS A 71 14.76 0.74 -0.26
C LYS A 71 14.38 0.48 1.19
N ILE A 72 13.09 0.57 1.54
CA ILE A 72 12.60 0.25 2.89
C ILE A 72 12.92 -1.21 3.22
N VAL A 73 12.59 -2.15 2.34
CA VAL A 73 12.86 -3.58 2.55
C VAL A 73 14.36 -3.85 2.64
N GLU A 74 15.14 -3.33 1.68
CA GLU A 74 16.61 -3.49 1.68
C GLU A 74 17.26 -2.97 2.97
N THR A 75 16.76 -1.85 3.48
CA THR A 75 17.30 -1.28 4.72
C THR A 75 16.89 -2.12 5.94
N ALA A 76 15.66 -2.62 5.99
CA ALA A 76 15.22 -3.51 7.04
C ALA A 76 15.97 -4.86 7.03
N ASP A 77 16.25 -5.41 5.85
CA ASP A 77 16.96 -6.68 5.70
C ASP A 77 18.40 -6.64 6.24
N LYS A 78 19.02 -5.45 6.31
CA LYS A 78 20.37 -5.28 6.90
C LYS A 78 20.41 -5.64 8.38
N PHE A 79 19.31 -5.58 9.10
CA PHE A 79 19.20 -5.99 10.50
C PHE A 79 19.09 -7.52 10.66
N GLY A 80 18.80 -8.24 9.55
CA GLY A 80 18.57 -9.69 9.57
C GLY A 80 17.11 -10.04 9.87
N THR A 81 16.54 -10.91 9.04
CA THR A 81 15.09 -11.26 9.05
C THR A 81 14.58 -11.95 10.32
N SER A 82 15.47 -12.33 11.22
CA SER A 82 15.14 -12.95 12.51
C SER A 82 15.47 -12.04 13.71
N SER A 83 15.78 -10.76 13.46
CA SER A 83 16.12 -9.81 14.50
C SER A 83 14.87 -9.11 15.07
N GLU A 84 14.97 -8.64 16.32
CA GLU A 84 13.94 -7.80 16.93
C GLU A 84 13.74 -6.48 16.16
N ALA A 85 14.81 -5.94 15.58
CA ALA A 85 14.76 -4.75 14.74
C ALA A 85 13.92 -4.98 13.47
N TYR A 86 14.08 -6.12 12.81
CA TYR A 86 13.26 -6.48 11.66
C TYR A 86 11.78 -6.63 12.02
N ASP A 87 11.49 -7.31 13.13
CA ASP A 87 10.11 -7.47 13.62
C ASP A 87 9.49 -6.11 13.99
N PHE A 88 10.26 -5.20 14.56
CA PHE A 88 9.81 -3.84 14.85
C PHE A 88 9.48 -3.04 13.56
N LEU A 89 10.23 -3.26 12.48
CA LEU A 89 10.00 -2.61 11.19
C LEU A 89 8.92 -3.31 10.36
N ALA A 90 8.54 -4.55 10.68
CA ALA A 90 7.62 -5.38 9.89
C ALA A 90 6.30 -4.67 9.56
N ARG A 91 5.68 -4.01 10.53
CA ARG A 91 4.44 -3.28 10.32
C ARG A 91 4.57 -2.20 9.24
N ARG A 92 5.68 -1.48 9.23
CA ARG A 92 5.96 -0.40 8.26
C ARG A 92 6.12 -0.93 6.85
N MET A 93 6.82 -2.06 6.71
CA MET A 93 6.96 -2.75 5.42
C MET A 93 5.61 -3.23 4.88
N VAL A 94 4.77 -3.80 5.74
CA VAL A 94 3.41 -4.26 5.39
C VAL A 94 2.51 -3.09 5.00
N GLU A 95 2.53 -1.99 5.74
CA GLU A 95 1.76 -0.77 5.43
C GLU A 95 2.20 -0.17 4.08
N ALA A 96 3.51 -0.07 3.82
CA ALA A 96 4.02 0.42 2.55
C ALA A 96 3.61 -0.47 1.36
N MET A 97 3.66 -1.79 1.51
CA MET A 97 3.16 -2.73 0.50
C MET A 97 1.65 -2.58 0.29
N GLY A 98 0.87 -2.37 1.36
CA GLY A 98 -0.57 -2.12 1.28
C GLY A 98 -0.90 -0.89 0.42
N HIS A 99 -0.15 0.21 0.58
CA HIS A 99 -0.30 1.40 -0.26
C HIS A 99 0.01 1.13 -1.74
N LEU A 100 1.04 0.34 -2.03
CA LEU A 100 1.36 -0.06 -3.41
C LEU A 100 0.24 -0.89 -4.04
N ILE A 101 -0.25 -1.92 -3.35
CA ILE A 101 -1.33 -2.80 -3.85
C ILE A 101 -2.60 -1.99 -4.10
N MET A 102 -3.03 -1.17 -3.14
CA MET A 102 -4.22 -0.33 -3.28
C MET A 102 -4.10 0.63 -4.46
N SER A 103 -2.93 1.25 -4.64
CA SER A 103 -2.68 2.17 -5.74
C SER A 103 -2.78 1.48 -7.11
N HIS A 104 -2.21 0.28 -7.24
CA HIS A 104 -2.32 -0.50 -8.48
C HIS A 104 -3.74 -0.93 -8.78
N LEU A 105 -4.47 -1.45 -7.78
CA LEU A 105 -5.86 -1.88 -7.95
C LEU A 105 -6.75 -0.73 -8.40
N LEU A 106 -6.65 0.43 -7.75
CA LEU A 106 -7.41 1.62 -8.12
C LEU A 106 -7.03 2.16 -9.51
N LEU A 107 -5.74 2.08 -9.88
CA LEU A 107 -5.30 2.46 -11.21
C LEU A 107 -5.92 1.55 -12.27
N GLN A 108 -5.95 0.25 -12.06
CA GLN A 108 -6.56 -0.72 -12.97
C GLN A 108 -8.06 -0.49 -13.12
N ASP A 109 -8.77 -0.29 -12.00
CA ASP A 109 -10.20 -0.01 -12.02
C ASP A 109 -10.49 1.34 -12.71
N SER A 110 -9.67 2.37 -12.45
CA SER A 110 -9.79 3.68 -13.10
C SER A 110 -9.54 3.59 -14.61
N SER A 111 -8.57 2.76 -15.04
CA SER A 111 -8.26 2.54 -16.46
C SER A 111 -9.44 1.91 -17.20
N ARG A 112 -10.01 0.84 -16.64
CA ARG A 112 -11.20 0.18 -17.21
C ARG A 112 -12.38 1.12 -17.33
N VAL A 113 -12.59 1.97 -16.34
CA VAL A 113 -13.67 2.96 -16.35
C VAL A 113 -13.39 4.04 -17.40
N TYR A 114 -12.17 4.52 -17.49
CA TYR A 114 -11.76 5.52 -18.46
C TYR A 114 -11.98 5.05 -19.90
N GLU A 115 -11.58 3.82 -20.21
CA GLU A 115 -11.76 3.21 -21.54
C GLU A 115 -13.23 3.09 -21.96
N THR A 116 -14.14 2.89 -20.98
CA THR A 116 -15.56 2.71 -21.27
C THR A 116 -16.36 3.99 -21.31
N THR A 117 -15.98 5.02 -20.55
CA THR A 117 -16.82 6.21 -20.32
C THR A 117 -16.12 7.54 -20.57
N GLY A 118 -14.80 7.53 -20.73
CA GLY A 118 -13.99 8.75 -20.73
C GLY A 118 -14.01 9.47 -19.37
N LEU A 119 -13.50 10.70 -19.34
CA LEU A 119 -13.51 11.55 -18.13
C LEU A 119 -14.80 12.38 -17.97
N GLN A 120 -15.94 11.86 -18.36
CA GLN A 120 -17.21 12.56 -18.15
C GLN A 120 -17.53 12.65 -16.65
N ASP A 121 -18.19 13.73 -16.24
CA ASP A 121 -18.47 14.01 -14.82
C ASP A 121 -19.64 13.17 -14.30
N ASN A 122 -19.37 11.89 -14.09
CA ASN A 122 -20.30 10.89 -13.55
C ASN A 122 -19.69 10.20 -12.33
N GLU A 123 -20.41 9.26 -11.72
CA GLU A 123 -19.91 8.49 -10.57
C GLU A 123 -18.58 7.77 -10.87
N LEU A 124 -18.34 7.41 -12.11
CA LEU A 124 -17.15 6.69 -12.55
C LEU A 124 -15.91 7.62 -12.63
N SER A 125 -16.11 8.91 -12.96
CA SER A 125 -15.01 9.90 -12.89
C SER A 125 -14.53 10.14 -11.45
N ARG A 126 -15.38 9.87 -10.46
CA ARG A 126 -14.99 9.92 -9.03
C ARG A 126 -13.94 8.87 -8.69
N LEU A 127 -13.98 7.69 -9.34
CA LEU A 127 -12.98 6.66 -9.14
C LEU A 127 -11.59 7.14 -9.58
N CYS A 128 -11.48 7.80 -10.73
CA CYS A 128 -10.24 8.39 -11.21
C CYS A 128 -9.72 9.51 -10.28
N LYS A 129 -10.63 10.34 -9.75
CA LYS A 129 -10.30 11.37 -8.76
C LYS A 129 -9.80 10.73 -7.45
N SER A 130 -10.48 9.69 -6.96
CA SER A 130 -10.08 8.92 -5.78
C SER A 130 -8.73 8.24 -5.97
N CYS A 131 -8.46 7.68 -7.15
CA CYS A 131 -7.18 7.08 -7.49
C CYS A 131 -6.03 8.09 -7.31
N LYS A 132 -6.18 9.32 -7.82
CA LYS A 132 -5.19 10.40 -7.65
C LYS A 132 -4.92 10.71 -6.18
N ILE A 133 -5.96 10.77 -5.35
CA ILE A 133 -5.85 11.06 -3.92
C ILE A 133 -5.15 9.92 -3.19
N ILE A 134 -5.53 8.67 -3.45
CA ILE A 134 -4.94 7.49 -2.81
C ILE A 134 -3.46 7.35 -3.18
N ILE A 135 -3.10 7.58 -4.45
CA ILE A 135 -1.69 7.57 -4.86
C ILE A 135 -0.92 8.68 -4.14
N ALA A 136 -1.43 9.90 -4.07
CA ALA A 136 -0.78 11.00 -3.36
C ALA A 136 -0.61 10.71 -1.86
N SER A 137 -1.61 10.10 -1.23
CA SER A 137 -1.54 9.66 0.17
C SER A 137 -0.50 8.55 0.34
N GLY A 138 -0.48 7.57 -0.56
CA GLY A 138 0.49 6.47 -0.54
C GLY A 138 1.94 6.96 -0.70
N GLU A 139 2.18 7.91 -1.60
CA GLU A 139 3.50 8.54 -1.76
C GLU A 139 3.97 9.19 -0.45
N ALA A 140 3.10 9.96 0.20
CA ALA A 140 3.43 10.64 1.45
C ALA A 140 3.72 9.63 2.58
N GLU A 141 2.90 8.59 2.71
CA GLU A 141 3.10 7.56 3.74
C GLU A 141 4.37 6.73 3.49
N ILE A 142 4.63 6.32 2.25
CA ILE A 142 5.85 5.56 1.92
C ILE A 142 7.11 6.44 2.12
N ALA A 143 7.07 7.72 1.77
CA ALA A 143 8.18 8.64 2.03
C ALA A 143 8.44 8.81 3.53
N LYS A 144 7.40 8.94 4.34
CA LYS A 144 7.49 8.98 5.81
C LYS A 144 8.11 7.71 6.36
N ILE A 145 7.65 6.54 5.90
CA ILE A 145 8.17 5.24 6.31
C ILE A 145 9.65 5.11 5.92
N LEU A 146 10.02 5.47 4.69
CA LEU A 146 11.41 5.42 4.22
C LEU A 146 12.32 6.27 5.11
N THR A 147 11.92 7.53 5.36
CA THR A 147 12.67 8.42 6.25
C THR A 147 12.85 7.84 7.64
N PHE A 148 11.80 7.21 8.19
CA PHE A 148 11.87 6.55 9.49
C PHE A 148 12.87 5.38 9.47
N VAL A 149 12.77 4.49 8.48
CA VAL A 149 13.60 3.29 8.39
C VAL A 149 15.06 3.62 8.16
N GLU A 150 15.37 4.63 7.33
CA GLU A 150 16.74 5.08 7.07
C GLU A 150 17.42 5.70 8.31
N ASN A 151 16.65 6.28 9.23
CA ASN A 151 17.18 6.89 10.45
C ASN A 151 17.08 5.95 11.68
N PHE A 152 16.43 4.80 11.54
CA PHE A 152 16.25 3.85 12.64
C PHE A 152 17.58 3.17 12.99
N LYS A 153 17.84 3.03 14.30
CA LYS A 153 18.99 2.33 14.85
C LYS A 153 18.52 1.25 15.82
N GLU A 154 19.19 0.10 15.81
CA GLU A 154 18.84 -1.01 16.70
C GLU A 154 18.93 -0.63 18.19
N GLU A 155 19.85 0.27 18.55
CA GLU A 155 19.96 0.81 19.92
C GLU A 155 18.72 1.57 20.39
N ASP A 156 17.90 2.11 19.46
CA ASP A 156 16.65 2.79 19.79
C ASP A 156 15.61 1.84 20.41
N LEU A 157 15.69 0.53 20.12
CA LEU A 157 14.82 -0.48 20.76
C LEU A 157 15.03 -0.56 22.27
N ARG A 158 16.22 -0.31 22.75
CA ARG A 158 16.55 -0.37 24.19
C ARG A 158 15.90 0.75 25.00
N MET A 159 15.41 1.80 24.35
CA MET A 159 14.69 2.89 25.03
C MET A 159 13.26 2.51 25.41
N TYR A 160 12.76 1.37 24.91
CA TYR A 160 11.41 0.88 25.18
C TYR A 160 11.37 -0.34 26.12
N ASN A 161 12.53 -0.80 26.57
CA ASN A 161 12.73 -1.83 27.59
C ASN A 161 13.23 -1.17 28.88
#